data_8082cd48ded85bf286486d15f0a33e75
#
_entry.id   8082cd48ded85bf286486d15f0a33e75
#
_cell.length_a   1.000
_cell.length_b   1.000
_cell.length_c   1.000
_cell.angle_alpha   90.00
_cell.angle_beta   90.00
_cell.angle_gamma   90.00
#
_symmetry.space_group_name_H-M   'P 1'
#
loop_
_entity.id
_entity.type
_entity.pdbx_description
1 polymer ?
#
loop_
_entity_poly.entity_id
_entity_poly.type
_entity_poly.pdbx_seq_one_letter_code
_entity_poly.pdbx_strand_id
1 'polypeptide(L)'
;MKNIRIALWAVLLGLTGLWLLADTLWPQPFHYFTFRSVAVQWTGVLAIGAMSVILVLAARPAWAERWLGGLDKSYRLHKWLGIAALAASVAHWWLALGTKWMVGWGWLVRPERGPRPKVTDPVQLWFNSQKGLADTLGEWAFYGGAALIVLALIKRFPYRWFAKTHTLLAVAYLALVYHSVIRTRFAYWTQPVGWVEAALMLAGSVAALMVLTGRVGAKRRVQATVQAADWLAPMQTLRMRLAVPPGWAGHAPGQFAFVSFSRAEGAHPYTIASAWDGQRREITFLVKALGDYTSRETVVSSATWRSDPKTRNARGSAPRWRGRMAASRLKTARARKSGWARASASPLSWRAWNIWRGCVMQVMLRAVQAMQAMRKARKTSACSIACSSPMPLSPANFRPWPPALA
;
A
#
# COMPACT_ATOMS: atom_id res chain seq x y z
N MET A 1 5.54 -14.93 -15.57
CA MET A 1 6.18 -14.92 -14.24
C MET A 1 7.56 -14.24 -14.25
N LYS A 2 8.40 -14.42 -15.31
CA LYS A 2 9.73 -13.79 -15.39
C LYS A 2 9.70 -12.26 -15.22
N ASN A 3 8.87 -11.54 -15.97
CA ASN A 3 8.80 -10.07 -15.92
C ASN A 3 8.48 -9.49 -14.53
N ILE A 4 7.62 -10.17 -13.75
CA ILE A 4 7.28 -9.71 -12.39
C ILE A 4 8.49 -9.82 -11.47
N ARG A 5 9.24 -10.93 -11.54
CA ARG A 5 10.47 -11.10 -10.73
C ARG A 5 11.54 -10.11 -11.14
N ILE A 6 11.74 -9.93 -12.46
CA ILE A 6 12.69 -8.93 -12.99
C ILE A 6 12.31 -7.52 -12.48
N ALA A 7 11.04 -7.12 -12.60
CA ALA A 7 10.58 -5.82 -12.12
C ALA A 7 10.79 -5.64 -10.61
N LEU A 8 10.44 -6.66 -9.82
CA LEU A 8 10.61 -6.61 -8.36
C LEU A 8 12.08 -6.38 -7.99
N TRP A 9 12.96 -7.22 -8.52
CA TRP A 9 14.38 -7.12 -8.23
C TRP A 9 15.02 -5.89 -8.84
N ALA A 10 14.60 -5.45 -10.04
CA ALA A 10 15.07 -4.21 -10.64
C ALA A 10 14.75 -2.99 -9.77
N VAL A 11 13.57 -2.93 -9.17
CA VAL A 11 13.23 -1.86 -8.22
C VAL A 11 14.10 -1.94 -6.97
N LEU A 12 14.16 -3.10 -6.30
CA LEU A 12 14.88 -3.24 -5.03
C LEU A 12 16.39 -3.08 -5.18
N LEU A 13 16.98 -3.76 -6.18
CA LEU A 13 18.41 -3.67 -6.45
C LEU A 13 18.80 -2.33 -7.07
N GLY A 14 17.94 -1.74 -7.92
CA GLY A 14 18.15 -0.42 -8.48
C GLY A 14 18.18 0.66 -7.41
N LEU A 15 17.24 0.66 -6.45
CA LEU A 15 17.23 1.58 -5.32
C LEU A 15 18.44 1.36 -4.40
N THR A 16 18.81 0.09 -4.13
CA THR A 16 20.01 -0.23 -3.36
C THR A 16 21.27 0.24 -4.07
N GLY A 17 21.40 -0.02 -5.39
CA GLY A 17 22.54 0.42 -6.18
C GLY A 17 22.69 1.95 -6.22
N LEU A 18 21.58 2.67 -6.41
CA LEU A 18 21.56 4.13 -6.33
C LEU A 18 21.99 4.64 -4.95
N TRP A 19 21.52 4.00 -3.89
CA TRP A 19 21.91 4.36 -2.53
C TRP A 19 23.40 4.07 -2.27
N LEU A 20 23.94 2.96 -2.79
CA LEU A 20 25.37 2.61 -2.67
C LEU A 20 26.31 3.60 -3.39
N LEU A 21 25.81 4.37 -4.36
CA LEU A 21 26.56 5.47 -4.95
C LEU A 21 26.74 6.65 -3.99
N ALA A 22 25.85 6.79 -3.01
CA ALA A 22 25.82 7.91 -2.08
C ALA A 22 26.37 7.55 -0.69
N ASP A 23 26.32 6.28 -0.29
CA ASP A 23 26.71 5.80 1.04
C ASP A 23 27.21 4.34 0.99
N THR A 24 27.63 3.81 2.11
CA THR A 24 28.16 2.45 2.22
C THR A 24 27.49 1.66 3.32
N LEU A 25 27.38 0.33 3.13
CA LEU A 25 26.94 -0.59 4.20
C LEU A 25 28.06 -0.88 5.21
N TRP A 26 29.30 -0.53 4.89
CA TRP A 26 30.50 -0.73 5.73
C TRP A 26 31.14 0.61 6.14
N PRO A 27 30.44 1.42 6.98
CA PRO A 27 31.02 2.67 7.46
C PRO A 27 32.23 2.44 8.36
N GLN A 28 33.23 3.31 8.25
CA GLN A 28 34.41 3.26 9.10
C GLN A 28 34.39 4.37 10.17
N PRO A 29 34.71 4.11 11.43
CA PRO A 29 34.94 2.77 12.06
C PRO A 29 33.63 1.96 12.12
N PHE A 30 33.74 0.65 11.89
CA PHE A 30 32.57 -0.23 11.88
C PHE A 30 32.15 -0.58 13.32
N HIS A 31 31.05 -0.05 13.77
CA HIS A 31 30.38 -0.43 15.02
C HIS A 31 28.84 -0.27 14.84
N TYR A 32 28.07 -0.80 15.77
CA TYR A 32 26.62 -0.84 15.69
C TYR A 32 25.98 0.52 15.33
N PHE A 33 26.42 1.62 15.96
CA PHE A 33 25.78 2.93 15.74
C PHE A 33 26.11 3.56 14.40
N THR A 34 27.33 3.33 13.86
CA THR A 34 27.69 3.76 12.50
C THR A 34 26.93 2.95 11.46
N PHE A 35 26.90 1.60 11.61
CA PHE A 35 26.09 0.74 10.76
C PHE A 35 24.60 1.13 10.80
N ARG A 36 24.03 1.29 12.02
CA ARG A 36 22.64 1.74 12.17
C ARG A 36 22.35 3.04 11.43
N SER A 37 23.25 4.00 11.51
CA SER A 37 23.10 5.32 10.87
C SER A 37 22.92 5.21 9.36
N VAL A 38 23.66 4.33 8.70
CA VAL A 38 23.55 4.09 7.25
C VAL A 38 22.40 3.13 6.91
N ALA A 39 22.20 2.09 7.71
CA ALA A 39 21.14 1.10 7.50
C ALA A 39 19.72 1.71 7.63
N VAL A 40 19.51 2.69 8.51
CA VAL A 40 18.26 3.45 8.61
C VAL A 40 18.01 4.22 7.31
N GLN A 41 19.02 4.85 6.70
CA GLN A 41 18.85 5.55 5.44
C GLN A 41 18.54 4.57 4.29
N TRP A 42 19.29 3.48 4.18
CA TRP A 42 19.07 2.46 3.16
C TRP A 42 17.67 1.86 3.22
N THR A 43 17.23 1.42 4.40
CA THR A 43 15.88 0.84 4.58
C THR A 43 14.78 1.87 4.34
N GLY A 44 15.03 3.16 4.65
CA GLY A 44 14.14 4.27 4.34
C GLY A 44 13.96 4.46 2.83
N VAL A 45 15.07 4.54 2.09
CA VAL A 45 15.08 4.63 0.60
C VAL A 45 14.32 3.45 -0.02
N LEU A 46 14.58 2.22 0.42
CA LEU A 46 13.86 1.04 -0.07
C LEU A 46 12.37 1.09 0.22
N ALA A 47 11.98 1.51 1.43
CA ALA A 47 10.58 1.54 1.82
C ALA A 47 9.80 2.58 1.02
N ILE A 48 10.26 3.84 1.00
CA ILE A 48 9.52 4.92 0.31
C ILE A 48 9.57 4.77 -1.21
N GLY A 49 10.70 4.34 -1.79
CA GLY A 49 10.83 4.09 -3.22
C GLY A 49 9.90 2.95 -3.67
N ALA A 50 9.87 1.82 -2.94
CA ALA A 50 8.93 0.74 -3.23
C ALA A 50 7.47 1.19 -3.09
N MET A 51 7.11 1.95 -2.04
CA MET A 51 5.76 2.50 -1.86
C MET A 51 5.37 3.44 -3.01
N SER A 52 6.30 4.27 -3.48
CA SER A 52 6.06 5.17 -4.62
C SER A 52 5.73 4.39 -5.89
N VAL A 53 6.49 3.34 -6.18
CA VAL A 53 6.21 2.45 -7.32
C VAL A 53 4.85 1.75 -7.17
N ILE A 54 4.49 1.31 -5.96
CA ILE A 54 3.19 0.70 -5.65
C ILE A 54 2.05 1.65 -5.96
N LEU A 55 2.14 2.92 -5.58
CA LEU A 55 1.13 3.94 -5.86
C LEU A 55 1.01 4.21 -7.36
N VAL A 56 2.13 4.33 -8.08
CA VAL A 56 2.14 4.45 -9.54
C VAL A 56 1.45 3.26 -10.20
N LEU A 57 1.72 2.03 -9.76
CA LEU A 57 1.02 0.84 -10.27
C LEU A 57 -0.49 0.84 -9.94
N ALA A 58 -0.88 1.38 -8.76
CA ALA A 58 -2.28 1.53 -8.38
C ALA A 58 -3.05 2.50 -9.30
N ALA A 59 -2.38 3.51 -9.86
CA ALA A 59 -2.94 4.41 -10.87
C ALA A 59 -3.19 3.74 -12.23
N ARG A 60 -2.72 2.50 -12.42
CA ARG A 60 -2.90 1.67 -13.63
C ARG A 60 -2.42 2.35 -14.92
N PRO A 61 -1.15 2.74 -15.02
CA PRO A 61 -0.63 3.35 -16.23
C PRO A 61 -0.57 2.32 -17.38
N ALA A 62 -1.00 2.72 -18.57
CA ALA A 62 -1.11 1.82 -19.73
C ALA A 62 0.24 1.22 -20.17
N TRP A 63 1.35 1.90 -19.93
CA TRP A 63 2.68 1.40 -20.24
C TRP A 63 3.06 0.22 -19.34
N ALA A 64 2.73 0.27 -18.05
CA ALA A 64 3.02 -0.82 -17.12
C ALA A 64 2.18 -2.06 -17.43
N GLU A 65 0.90 -1.88 -17.77
CA GLU A 65 0.03 -2.99 -18.21
C GLU A 65 0.60 -3.68 -19.45
N ARG A 66 1.09 -2.89 -20.44
CA ARG A 66 1.67 -3.44 -21.68
C ARG A 66 2.97 -4.20 -21.42
N TRP A 67 3.86 -3.64 -20.61
CA TRP A 67 5.16 -4.24 -20.34
C TRP A 67 5.05 -5.50 -19.47
N LEU A 68 4.19 -5.49 -18.46
CA LEU A 68 3.94 -6.65 -17.60
C LEU A 68 3.10 -7.73 -18.29
N GLY A 69 2.38 -7.39 -19.37
CA GLY A 69 1.53 -8.30 -20.13
C GLY A 69 0.18 -8.56 -19.46
N GLY A 70 -0.35 -7.55 -18.73
CA GLY A 70 -1.69 -7.57 -18.18
C GLY A 70 -1.81 -6.96 -16.79
N LEU A 71 -3.02 -6.52 -16.47
CA LEU A 71 -3.31 -5.88 -15.19
C LEU A 71 -3.24 -6.86 -14.02
N ASP A 72 -3.52 -8.16 -14.23
CA ASP A 72 -3.33 -9.22 -13.24
C ASP A 72 -1.89 -9.33 -12.76
N LYS A 73 -0.94 -9.19 -13.69
CA LYS A 73 0.49 -9.21 -13.39
C LYS A 73 0.94 -7.94 -12.69
N SER A 74 0.35 -6.79 -13.06
CA SER A 74 0.56 -5.51 -12.37
C SER A 74 0.12 -5.61 -10.89
N TYR A 75 -1.04 -6.22 -10.59
CA TYR A 75 -1.48 -6.45 -9.22
C TYR A 75 -0.62 -7.43 -8.45
N ARG A 76 -0.07 -8.44 -9.12
CA ARG A 76 0.90 -9.35 -8.48
C ARG A 76 2.18 -8.61 -8.10
N LEU A 77 2.71 -7.76 -9.00
CA LEU A 77 3.87 -6.94 -8.69
C LEU A 77 3.59 -5.96 -7.55
N HIS A 78 2.44 -5.26 -7.59
CA HIS A 78 1.95 -4.39 -6.50
C HIS A 78 1.95 -5.13 -5.14
N LYS A 79 1.42 -6.34 -5.11
CA LYS A 79 1.40 -7.16 -3.89
C LYS A 79 2.81 -7.48 -3.37
N TRP A 80 3.73 -7.92 -4.26
CA TRP A 80 5.08 -8.29 -3.85
C TRP A 80 5.92 -7.10 -3.42
N LEU A 81 5.78 -5.97 -4.11
CA LEU A 81 6.38 -4.70 -3.67
C LEU A 81 5.80 -4.25 -2.33
N GLY A 82 4.48 -4.43 -2.10
CA GLY A 82 3.86 -4.12 -0.82
C GLY A 82 4.43 -4.95 0.34
N ILE A 83 4.71 -6.23 0.10
CA ILE A 83 5.37 -7.10 1.07
C ILE A 83 6.82 -6.63 1.33
N ALA A 84 7.56 -6.30 0.26
CA ALA A 84 8.94 -5.80 0.39
C ALA A 84 8.99 -4.44 1.10
N ALA A 85 8.07 -3.52 0.77
CA ALA A 85 7.96 -2.23 1.44
C ALA A 85 7.63 -2.39 2.93
N LEU A 86 6.71 -3.29 3.29
CA LEU A 86 6.42 -3.59 4.70
C LEU A 86 7.64 -4.14 5.43
N ALA A 87 8.36 -5.09 4.83
CA ALA A 87 9.58 -5.66 5.42
C ALA A 87 10.66 -4.59 5.63
N ALA A 88 10.89 -3.73 4.62
CA ALA A 88 11.83 -2.61 4.72
C ALA A 88 11.40 -1.59 5.79
N SER A 89 10.10 -1.28 5.89
CA SER A 89 9.55 -0.36 6.89
C SER A 89 9.67 -0.92 8.31
N VAL A 90 9.45 -2.22 8.51
CA VAL A 90 9.64 -2.88 9.81
C VAL A 90 11.12 -2.86 10.21
N ALA A 91 12.03 -3.15 9.28
CA ALA A 91 13.47 -3.07 9.52
C ALA A 91 13.89 -1.62 9.85
N HIS A 92 13.40 -0.64 9.10
CA HIS A 92 13.64 0.79 9.35
C HIS A 92 13.17 1.20 10.75
N TRP A 93 11.94 0.87 11.09
CA TRP A 93 11.35 1.15 12.41
C TRP A 93 12.15 0.49 13.55
N TRP A 94 12.54 -0.78 13.38
CA TRP A 94 13.35 -1.47 14.36
C TRP A 94 14.72 -0.79 14.54
N LEU A 95 15.41 -0.46 13.46
CA LEU A 95 16.68 0.25 13.52
C LEU A 95 16.54 1.64 14.14
N ALA A 96 15.44 2.33 13.88
CA ALA A 96 15.19 3.69 14.40
C ALA A 96 14.85 3.69 15.91
N LEU A 97 13.92 2.83 16.34
CA LEU A 97 13.39 2.82 17.71
C LEU A 97 13.96 1.70 18.59
N GLY A 98 14.20 0.51 18.03
CA GLY A 98 14.69 -0.65 18.77
C GLY A 98 16.03 -0.40 19.43
N THR A 99 16.90 0.42 18.83
CA THR A 99 18.16 0.85 19.45
C THR A 99 17.95 1.57 20.78
N LYS A 100 16.88 2.37 20.91
CA LYS A 100 16.57 3.06 22.18
C LYS A 100 16.24 2.06 23.29
N TRP A 101 15.54 0.98 22.95
CA TRP A 101 15.20 -0.10 23.88
C TRP A 101 16.42 -0.93 24.25
N MET A 102 17.26 -1.28 23.25
CA MET A 102 18.50 -2.04 23.49
C MET A 102 19.46 -1.28 24.42
N VAL A 103 19.54 0.05 24.28
CA VAL A 103 20.30 0.90 25.22
C VAL A 103 19.63 0.91 26.60
N GLY A 104 18.27 1.03 26.65
CA GLY A 104 17.53 1.01 27.90
C GLY A 104 17.63 -0.32 28.68
N TRP A 105 17.81 -1.44 27.94
CA TRP A 105 18.04 -2.77 28.54
C TRP A 105 19.51 -3.05 28.91
N GLY A 106 20.42 -2.08 28.67
CA GLY A 106 21.85 -2.24 28.92
C GLY A 106 22.59 -3.10 27.90
N TRP A 107 21.96 -3.53 26.81
CA TRP A 107 22.61 -4.33 25.76
C TRP A 107 23.60 -3.52 24.93
N LEU A 108 23.38 -2.21 24.83
CA LEU A 108 24.25 -1.29 24.10
C LEU A 108 24.58 -0.08 24.96
N VAL A 109 25.85 0.31 24.94
CA VAL A 109 26.29 1.57 25.52
C VAL A 109 26.26 2.67 24.47
N ARG A 110 25.61 3.79 24.79
CA ARG A 110 25.55 4.92 23.87
C ARG A 110 26.92 5.60 23.79
N PRO A 111 27.52 5.76 22.60
CA PRO A 111 28.78 6.48 22.48
C PRO A 111 28.60 7.94 22.90
N GLU A 112 29.66 8.51 23.45
CA GLU A 112 29.71 9.94 23.76
C GLU A 112 29.48 10.77 22.47
N ARG A 113 28.70 11.81 22.60
CA ARG A 113 28.43 12.70 21.49
C ARG A 113 29.48 13.77 21.43
N GLY A 114 30.31 13.75 20.40
CA GLY A 114 31.16 14.88 20.07
C GLY A 114 30.39 16.18 19.80
N PRO A 115 31.06 17.31 19.72
CA PRO A 115 30.45 18.60 19.41
C PRO A 115 29.73 18.52 18.06
N ARG A 116 28.49 19.04 18.02
CA ARG A 116 27.71 19.07 16.79
C ARG A 116 28.25 20.12 15.84
N PRO A 117 28.49 19.81 14.55
CA PRO A 117 28.84 20.83 13.57
C PRO A 117 27.81 21.94 13.56
N LYS A 118 28.25 23.18 13.55
CA LYS A 118 27.35 24.34 13.40
C LYS A 118 26.80 24.33 11.95
N VAL A 119 25.48 24.21 11.84
CA VAL A 119 24.79 24.30 10.55
C VAL A 119 24.47 25.77 10.33
N THR A 120 24.95 26.34 9.22
CA THR A 120 24.73 27.74 8.84
C THR A 120 23.77 27.88 7.64
N ASP A 121 23.55 26.82 6.86
CA ASP A 121 22.65 26.80 5.74
C ASP A 121 21.18 26.97 6.21
N PRO A 122 20.47 28.03 5.77
CA PRO A 122 19.10 28.29 6.17
C PRO A 122 18.12 27.16 5.80
N VAL A 123 18.33 26.53 4.64
CA VAL A 123 17.49 25.41 4.18
C VAL A 123 17.67 24.21 5.10
N GLN A 124 18.92 23.87 5.42
CA GLN A 124 19.20 22.75 6.33
C GLN A 124 18.72 23.05 7.74
N LEU A 125 18.78 24.30 8.21
CA LEU A 125 18.19 24.71 9.49
C LEU A 125 16.68 24.49 9.52
N TRP A 126 15.98 24.86 8.44
CA TRP A 126 14.54 24.62 8.32
C TRP A 126 14.22 23.12 8.34
N PHE A 127 14.95 22.28 7.58
CA PHE A 127 14.81 20.82 7.65
C PHE A 127 15.01 20.29 9.08
N ASN A 128 16.00 20.81 9.79
CA ASN A 128 16.27 20.40 11.18
C ASN A 128 15.13 20.77 12.12
N SER A 129 14.46 21.92 11.93
CA SER A 129 13.32 22.33 12.74
C SER A 129 12.10 21.44 12.55
N GLN A 130 11.93 20.85 11.36
CA GLN A 130 10.80 19.96 11.01
C GLN A 130 10.98 18.51 11.50
N LYS A 131 12.17 18.10 11.95
CA LYS A 131 12.48 16.70 12.31
C LYS A 131 11.55 16.11 13.36
N GLY A 132 11.18 16.89 14.38
CA GLY A 132 10.26 16.43 15.43
C GLY A 132 8.88 16.06 14.88
N LEU A 133 8.31 16.95 14.06
CA LEU A 133 7.02 16.72 13.42
C LEU A 133 7.09 15.55 12.44
N ALA A 134 8.15 15.48 11.64
CA ALA A 134 8.36 14.39 10.69
C ALA A 134 8.47 13.02 11.38
N ASP A 135 9.15 12.95 12.53
CA ASP A 135 9.27 11.71 13.31
C ASP A 135 7.90 11.27 13.85
N THR A 136 7.13 12.19 14.40
CA THR A 136 5.78 11.90 14.91
C THR A 136 4.85 11.43 13.81
N LEU A 137 4.80 12.14 12.68
CA LEU A 137 3.97 11.76 11.53
C LEU A 137 4.42 10.42 10.94
N GLY A 138 5.74 10.20 10.82
CA GLY A 138 6.30 8.95 10.32
C GLY A 138 5.95 7.74 11.19
N GLU A 139 6.03 7.89 12.50
CA GLU A 139 5.70 6.84 13.47
C GLU A 139 4.21 6.46 13.40
N TRP A 140 3.30 7.43 13.43
CA TRP A 140 1.86 7.17 13.32
C TRP A 140 1.46 6.63 11.96
N ALA A 141 2.04 7.16 10.88
CA ALA A 141 1.80 6.65 9.53
C ALA A 141 2.31 5.22 9.35
N PHE A 142 3.44 4.85 9.98
CA PHE A 142 3.94 3.49 10.00
C PHE A 142 2.98 2.55 10.74
N TYR A 143 2.54 2.89 11.95
CA TYR A 143 1.61 2.01 12.70
C TYR A 143 0.28 1.86 11.99
N GLY A 144 -0.29 2.95 11.51
CA GLY A 144 -1.54 2.93 10.72
C GLY A 144 -1.39 2.16 9.41
N GLY A 145 -0.32 2.42 8.66
CA GLY A 145 -0.01 1.74 7.41
C GLY A 145 0.23 0.24 7.58
N ALA A 146 1.03 -0.14 8.58
CA ALA A 146 1.28 -1.55 8.90
C ALA A 146 -0.01 -2.29 9.27
N ALA A 147 -0.85 -1.70 10.12
CA ALA A 147 -2.16 -2.26 10.49
C ALA A 147 -3.06 -2.44 9.26
N LEU A 148 -3.14 -1.45 8.38
CA LEU A 148 -3.93 -1.51 7.14
C LEU A 148 -3.39 -2.55 6.16
N ILE A 149 -2.07 -2.73 6.04
CA ILE A 149 -1.47 -3.76 5.20
C ILE A 149 -1.75 -5.15 5.76
N VAL A 150 -1.61 -5.35 7.07
CA VAL A 150 -1.95 -6.62 7.72
C VAL A 150 -3.42 -6.95 7.49
N LEU A 151 -4.31 -5.98 7.67
CA LEU A 151 -5.74 -6.14 7.39
C LEU A 151 -6.01 -6.53 5.93
N ALA A 152 -5.28 -5.93 4.98
CA ALA A 152 -5.36 -6.27 3.55
C ALA A 152 -4.88 -7.69 3.22
N LEU A 153 -4.04 -8.30 4.06
CA LEU A 153 -3.56 -9.67 3.88
C LEU A 153 -4.51 -10.72 4.45
N ILE A 154 -5.53 -10.32 5.23
CA ILE A 154 -6.52 -11.23 5.81
C ILE A 154 -7.54 -11.62 4.75
N LYS A 155 -7.53 -12.88 4.32
CA LYS A 155 -8.40 -13.39 3.23
C LYS A 155 -9.91 -13.32 3.53
N ARG A 156 -10.31 -13.33 4.81
CA ARG A 156 -11.72 -13.29 5.25
C ARG A 156 -12.27 -11.87 5.39
N PHE A 157 -11.43 -10.85 5.16
CA PHE A 157 -11.86 -9.46 5.30
C PHE A 157 -12.79 -9.08 4.15
N PRO A 158 -14.02 -8.54 4.41
CA PRO A 158 -15.00 -8.23 3.37
C PRO A 158 -14.47 -7.21 2.36
N TYR A 159 -14.66 -7.48 1.06
CA TYR A 159 -14.08 -6.69 -0.03
C TYR A 159 -14.45 -5.20 0.04
N ARG A 160 -15.68 -4.87 0.41
CA ARG A 160 -16.14 -3.47 0.55
C ARG A 160 -15.34 -2.66 1.57
N TRP A 161 -15.00 -3.29 2.70
CA TRP A 161 -14.18 -2.69 3.73
C TRP A 161 -12.71 -2.67 3.33
N PHE A 162 -12.23 -3.74 2.69
CA PHE A 162 -10.90 -3.79 2.10
C PHE A 162 -10.64 -2.62 1.15
N ALA A 163 -11.56 -2.35 0.20
CA ALA A 163 -11.40 -1.28 -0.75
C ALA A 163 -11.30 0.10 -0.08
N LYS A 164 -12.12 0.36 0.96
CA LYS A 164 -12.11 1.61 1.71
C LYS A 164 -10.85 1.76 2.57
N THR A 165 -10.52 0.74 3.38
CA THR A 165 -9.38 0.78 4.28
C THR A 165 -8.06 0.78 3.52
N HIS A 166 -7.97 0.05 2.41
CA HIS A 166 -6.79 0.03 1.56
C HIS A 166 -6.52 1.41 0.91
N THR A 167 -7.58 2.17 0.60
CA THR A 167 -7.43 3.54 0.08
C THR A 167 -6.78 4.49 1.11
N LEU A 168 -6.95 4.25 2.42
CA LEU A 168 -6.30 5.04 3.48
C LEU A 168 -4.77 4.89 3.47
N LEU A 169 -4.23 3.84 2.88
CA LEU A 169 -2.78 3.71 2.66
C LEU A 169 -2.20 4.85 1.82
N ALA A 170 -3.01 5.45 0.94
CA ALA A 170 -2.58 6.62 0.19
C ALA A 170 -2.37 7.86 1.09
N VAL A 171 -3.18 8.01 2.15
CA VAL A 171 -3.01 9.08 3.15
C VAL A 171 -1.75 8.80 3.99
N ALA A 172 -1.58 7.57 4.48
CA ALA A 172 -0.37 7.17 5.20
C ALA A 172 0.90 7.39 4.36
N TYR A 173 0.84 7.07 3.06
CA TYR A 173 1.95 7.31 2.15
C TYR A 173 2.31 8.80 2.04
N LEU A 174 1.33 9.71 1.91
CA LEU A 174 1.62 11.15 1.84
C LEU A 174 2.29 11.67 3.12
N ALA A 175 1.89 11.18 4.28
CA ALA A 175 2.57 11.48 5.54
C ALA A 175 4.00 10.93 5.58
N LEU A 176 4.21 9.71 5.04
CA LEU A 176 5.54 9.09 4.92
C LEU A 176 6.42 9.82 3.90
N VAL A 177 5.86 10.40 2.82
CA VAL A 177 6.62 11.27 1.90
C VAL A 177 7.17 12.47 2.64
N TYR A 178 6.34 13.18 3.44
CA TYR A 178 6.81 14.29 4.25
C TYR A 178 7.92 13.86 5.22
N HIS A 179 7.71 12.74 5.95
CA HIS A 179 8.73 12.16 6.83
C HIS A 179 10.04 11.89 6.07
N SER A 180 9.95 11.26 4.90
CA SER A 180 11.12 10.88 4.10
C SER A 180 11.87 12.10 3.58
N VAL A 181 11.18 13.13 3.08
CA VAL A 181 11.81 14.38 2.63
C VAL A 181 12.63 15.01 3.75
N ILE A 182 12.09 15.08 4.96
CA ILE A 182 12.76 15.73 6.10
C ILE A 182 13.86 14.85 6.72
N ARG A 183 13.72 13.51 6.67
CA ARG A 183 14.63 12.58 7.36
C ARG A 183 15.73 11.99 6.49
N THR A 184 15.62 12.12 5.17
CA THR A 184 16.72 11.80 4.25
C THR A 184 17.93 12.68 4.56
N ARG A 185 19.13 12.10 4.54
CA ARG A 185 20.37 12.88 4.73
C ARG A 185 20.43 14.01 3.71
N PHE A 186 20.71 15.23 4.19
CA PHE A 186 20.69 16.42 3.35
C PHE A 186 21.63 16.29 2.14
N ALA A 187 22.80 15.66 2.33
CA ALA A 187 23.76 15.39 1.27
C ALA A 187 23.22 14.51 0.11
N TYR A 188 22.16 13.71 0.34
CA TYR A 188 21.60 12.87 -0.72
C TYR A 188 20.84 13.70 -1.77
N TRP A 189 20.34 14.89 -1.42
CA TRP A 189 19.59 15.74 -2.33
C TRP A 189 20.43 16.28 -3.48
N THR A 190 21.76 16.30 -3.35
CA THR A 190 22.70 16.66 -4.42
C THR A 190 23.22 15.46 -5.21
N GLN A 191 22.69 14.26 -4.94
CA GLN A 191 23.15 13.00 -5.53
C GLN A 191 22.03 12.28 -6.30
N PRO A 192 22.36 11.33 -7.20
CA PRO A 192 21.39 10.62 -8.01
C PRO A 192 20.28 9.92 -7.20
N VAL A 193 20.59 9.38 -6.02
CA VAL A 193 19.60 8.74 -5.14
C VAL A 193 18.52 9.73 -4.72
N GLY A 194 18.88 10.95 -4.34
CA GLY A 194 17.92 11.97 -3.93
C GLY A 194 17.03 12.43 -5.09
N TRP A 195 17.59 12.59 -6.29
CA TRP A 195 16.82 12.99 -7.47
C TRP A 195 15.81 11.91 -7.88
N VAL A 196 16.22 10.64 -7.88
CA VAL A 196 15.33 9.52 -8.21
C VAL A 196 14.24 9.37 -7.14
N GLU A 197 14.60 9.46 -5.85
CA GLU A 197 13.63 9.43 -4.75
C GLU A 197 12.63 10.59 -4.85
N ALA A 198 13.08 11.82 -5.13
CA ALA A 198 12.19 12.97 -5.33
C ALA A 198 11.21 12.73 -6.48
N ALA A 199 11.70 12.23 -7.63
CA ALA A 199 10.85 11.91 -8.77
C ALA A 199 9.84 10.79 -8.45
N LEU A 200 10.26 9.74 -7.76
CA LEU A 200 9.39 8.65 -7.32
C LEU A 200 8.33 9.13 -6.33
N MET A 201 8.73 9.90 -5.32
CA MET A 201 7.81 10.46 -4.33
C MET A 201 6.79 11.41 -4.98
N LEU A 202 7.22 12.24 -5.93
CA LEU A 202 6.32 13.11 -6.69
C LEU A 202 5.31 12.30 -7.51
N ALA A 203 5.78 11.33 -8.29
CA ALA A 203 4.91 10.45 -9.09
C ALA A 203 3.95 9.64 -8.21
N GLY A 204 4.44 9.11 -7.09
CA GLY A 204 3.63 8.41 -6.10
C GLY A 204 2.59 9.31 -5.44
N SER A 205 2.93 10.56 -5.13
CA SER A 205 2.00 11.55 -4.54
C SER A 205 0.89 11.92 -5.51
N VAL A 206 1.21 12.14 -6.78
CA VAL A 206 0.20 12.34 -7.83
C VAL A 206 -0.71 11.12 -7.94
N ALA A 207 -0.15 9.92 -7.94
CA ALA A 207 -0.91 8.68 -7.98
C ALA A 207 -1.80 8.50 -6.72
N ALA A 208 -1.29 8.83 -5.53
CA ALA A 208 -2.04 8.82 -4.28
C ALA A 208 -3.25 9.76 -4.35
N LEU A 209 -3.06 10.98 -4.83
CA LEU A 209 -4.16 11.94 -5.03
C LEU A 209 -5.18 11.45 -6.06
N MET A 210 -4.74 10.79 -7.15
CA MET A 210 -5.65 10.15 -8.10
C MET A 210 -6.49 9.03 -7.47
N VAL A 211 -5.89 8.25 -6.57
CA VAL A 211 -6.59 7.19 -5.81
C VAL A 211 -7.60 7.80 -4.86
N LEU A 212 -7.21 8.79 -4.05
CA LEU A 212 -8.07 9.45 -3.06
C LEU A 212 -9.25 10.18 -3.71
N THR A 213 -9.04 10.80 -4.87
CA THR A 213 -10.11 11.50 -5.63
C THR A 213 -10.94 10.56 -6.52
N GLY A 214 -10.69 9.25 -6.51
CA GLY A 214 -11.42 8.28 -7.33
C GLY A 214 -11.22 8.43 -8.85
N ARG A 215 -10.18 9.14 -9.28
CA ARG A 215 -9.89 9.42 -10.70
C ARG A 215 -9.15 8.28 -11.42
N VAL A 216 -8.77 7.21 -10.71
CA VAL A 216 -8.11 6.06 -11.32
C VAL A 216 -8.98 5.46 -12.42
N GLY A 217 -8.46 5.41 -13.64
CA GLY A 217 -9.15 4.87 -14.80
C GLY A 217 -10.39 5.66 -15.27
N ALA A 218 -10.60 6.89 -14.77
CA ALA A 218 -11.80 7.69 -15.10
C ALA A 218 -11.99 7.91 -16.61
N LYS A 219 -10.91 8.20 -17.34
CA LYS A 219 -10.92 8.41 -18.80
C LYS A 219 -11.22 7.14 -19.62
N ARG A 220 -11.18 5.96 -18.99
CA ARG A 220 -11.43 4.66 -19.64
C ARG A 220 -12.74 4.03 -19.20
N ARG A 221 -13.61 4.77 -18.52
CA ARG A 221 -14.92 4.29 -18.08
C ARG A 221 -15.95 4.53 -19.16
N VAL A 222 -16.68 3.48 -19.50
CA VAL A 222 -17.83 3.55 -20.40
C VAL A 222 -19.09 3.09 -19.66
N GLN A 223 -20.25 3.62 -20.04
CA GLN A 223 -21.52 3.12 -19.53
C GLN A 223 -21.99 2.01 -20.46
N ALA A 224 -22.25 0.85 -19.90
CA ALA A 224 -22.79 -0.29 -20.63
C ALA A 224 -24.20 -0.59 -20.12
N THR A 225 -25.03 -1.18 -21.00
CA THR A 225 -26.39 -1.62 -20.67
C THR A 225 -26.46 -3.14 -20.67
N VAL A 226 -27.08 -3.72 -19.65
CA VAL A 226 -27.33 -5.17 -19.59
C VAL A 226 -28.45 -5.49 -20.59
N GLN A 227 -28.16 -6.35 -21.57
CA GLN A 227 -29.10 -6.82 -22.57
C GLN A 227 -29.77 -8.13 -22.15
N ALA A 228 -29.02 -9.02 -21.54
CA ALA A 228 -29.51 -10.31 -21.07
C ALA A 228 -28.74 -10.75 -19.81
N ALA A 229 -29.43 -11.44 -18.90
CA ALA A 229 -28.89 -12.03 -17.70
C ALA A 229 -29.52 -13.42 -17.49
N ASP A 230 -28.74 -14.47 -17.75
CA ASP A 230 -29.17 -15.86 -17.67
C ASP A 230 -28.51 -16.57 -16.50
N TRP A 231 -29.29 -17.15 -15.62
CA TRP A 231 -28.78 -17.95 -14.51
C TRP A 231 -28.56 -19.40 -14.94
N LEU A 232 -27.30 -19.84 -14.90
CA LEU A 232 -26.87 -21.20 -15.18
C LEU A 232 -26.83 -22.00 -13.86
N ALA A 233 -27.97 -22.57 -13.47
CA ALA A 233 -28.14 -23.22 -12.19
C ALA A 233 -27.13 -24.33 -11.88
N PRO A 234 -26.76 -25.25 -12.80
CA PRO A 234 -25.79 -26.30 -12.51
C PRO A 234 -24.39 -25.76 -12.13
N MET A 235 -24.02 -24.59 -12.67
CA MET A 235 -22.71 -23.97 -12.47
C MET A 235 -22.74 -22.88 -11.41
N GLN A 236 -23.90 -22.54 -10.86
CA GLN A 236 -24.12 -21.36 -9.97
C GLN A 236 -23.47 -20.09 -10.55
N THR A 237 -23.72 -19.84 -11.83
CA THR A 237 -23.06 -18.80 -12.59
C THR A 237 -24.10 -17.96 -13.32
N LEU A 238 -24.00 -16.63 -13.19
CA LEU A 238 -24.77 -15.67 -13.96
C LEU A 238 -24.03 -15.33 -15.25
N ARG A 239 -24.65 -15.61 -16.39
CA ARG A 239 -24.19 -15.13 -17.69
C ARG A 239 -24.82 -13.79 -17.98
N MET A 240 -24.02 -12.73 -18.08
CA MET A 240 -24.50 -11.39 -18.42
C MET A 240 -23.96 -10.96 -19.79
N ARG A 241 -24.85 -10.53 -20.67
CA ARG A 241 -24.50 -9.85 -21.93
C ARG A 241 -24.75 -8.36 -21.79
N LEU A 242 -23.75 -7.58 -22.13
CA LEU A 242 -23.78 -6.13 -22.01
C LEU A 242 -23.47 -5.49 -23.37
N ALA A 243 -24.31 -4.53 -23.77
CA ALA A 243 -23.98 -3.66 -24.88
C ALA A 243 -23.07 -2.53 -24.43
N VAL A 244 -22.03 -2.26 -25.21
CA VAL A 244 -21.06 -1.21 -24.93
C VAL A 244 -21.10 -0.11 -26.01
N PRO A 245 -20.96 1.16 -25.61
CA PRO A 245 -21.02 2.28 -26.53
C PRO A 245 -19.76 2.36 -27.42
N PRO A 246 -19.77 3.24 -28.44
CA PRO A 246 -18.63 3.46 -29.34
C PRO A 246 -17.28 3.75 -28.68
N GLY A 247 -17.26 4.28 -27.47
CA GLY A 247 -16.01 4.59 -26.72
C GLY A 247 -15.26 3.37 -26.17
N TRP A 248 -15.78 2.15 -26.30
CA TRP A 248 -15.06 0.94 -25.92
C TRP A 248 -14.03 0.57 -27.00
N ALA A 249 -12.78 0.45 -26.61
CA ALA A 249 -11.67 0.20 -27.54
C ALA A 249 -11.47 -1.27 -27.93
N GLY A 250 -12.41 -2.17 -27.55
CA GLY A 250 -12.27 -3.61 -27.74
C GLY A 250 -11.52 -4.30 -26.60
N HIS A 251 -11.50 -5.64 -26.65
CA HIS A 251 -10.83 -6.50 -25.70
C HIS A 251 -10.36 -7.81 -26.37
N ALA A 252 -9.41 -8.48 -25.73
CA ALA A 252 -9.06 -9.88 -26.07
C ALA A 252 -9.75 -10.83 -25.08
N PRO A 253 -10.09 -12.06 -25.50
CA PRO A 253 -10.64 -13.07 -24.61
C PRO A 253 -9.76 -13.33 -23.41
N GLY A 254 -10.36 -13.50 -22.22
CA GLY A 254 -9.64 -13.72 -20.97
C GLY A 254 -9.09 -12.46 -20.30
N GLN A 255 -9.25 -11.29 -20.90
CA GLN A 255 -9.04 -10.02 -20.18
C GLN A 255 -10.15 -9.81 -19.17
N PHE A 256 -9.94 -8.91 -18.21
CA PHE A 256 -10.98 -8.54 -17.26
C PHE A 256 -11.28 -7.04 -17.31
N ALA A 257 -12.52 -6.71 -16.97
CA ALA A 257 -12.97 -5.35 -16.81
C ALA A 257 -13.45 -5.12 -15.38
N PHE A 258 -13.27 -3.89 -14.89
CA PHE A 258 -13.90 -3.45 -13.65
C PHE A 258 -15.31 -3.01 -13.93
N VAL A 259 -16.29 -3.74 -13.40
CA VAL A 259 -17.71 -3.44 -13.55
C VAL A 259 -18.27 -3.00 -12.22
N SER A 260 -19.03 -1.90 -12.22
CA SER A 260 -19.75 -1.41 -11.06
C SER A 260 -21.24 -1.33 -11.39
N PHE A 261 -22.04 -2.10 -10.67
CA PHE A 261 -23.51 -2.07 -10.77
C PHE A 261 -24.11 -1.11 -9.75
N SER A 262 -23.44 -0.93 -8.60
CA SER A 262 -23.86 -0.02 -7.53
C SER A 262 -22.71 0.89 -7.10
N ARG A 263 -23.03 2.16 -6.79
CA ARG A 263 -22.03 3.09 -6.24
C ARG A 263 -21.59 2.72 -4.83
N ALA A 264 -22.47 2.08 -4.06
CA ALA A 264 -22.20 1.70 -2.67
C ALA A 264 -21.19 0.56 -2.55
N GLU A 265 -21.23 -0.39 -3.51
CA GLU A 265 -20.36 -1.57 -3.49
C GLU A 265 -19.03 -1.34 -4.21
N GLY A 266 -19.01 -0.42 -5.18
CA GLY A 266 -17.82 -0.11 -5.96
C GLY A 266 -17.65 -0.97 -7.20
N ALA A 267 -16.43 -1.04 -7.73
CA ALA A 267 -16.11 -1.76 -8.95
C ALA A 267 -15.43 -3.10 -8.65
N HIS A 268 -15.96 -4.17 -9.23
CA HIS A 268 -15.40 -5.53 -9.11
C HIS A 268 -14.76 -5.97 -10.44
N PRO A 269 -13.66 -6.71 -10.41
CA PRO A 269 -13.03 -7.27 -11.60
C PRO A 269 -13.78 -8.52 -12.07
N TYR A 270 -14.28 -8.52 -13.31
CA TYR A 270 -14.86 -9.68 -13.95
C TYR A 270 -14.10 -10.06 -15.22
N THR A 271 -13.85 -11.34 -15.39
CA THR A 271 -13.19 -11.85 -16.60
C THR A 271 -14.16 -11.80 -17.77
N ILE A 272 -13.72 -11.25 -18.90
CA ILE A 272 -14.50 -11.19 -20.13
C ILE A 272 -14.48 -12.56 -20.79
N ALA A 273 -15.67 -13.13 -21.01
CA ALA A 273 -15.83 -14.48 -21.55
C ALA A 273 -16.03 -14.51 -23.07
N SER A 274 -16.42 -13.37 -23.70
CA SER A 274 -16.63 -13.28 -25.14
C SER A 274 -15.38 -12.82 -25.88
N ALA A 275 -15.28 -13.18 -27.17
CA ALA A 275 -14.45 -12.46 -28.13
C ALA A 275 -15.04 -11.07 -28.40
N TRP A 276 -14.22 -10.14 -28.88
CA TRP A 276 -14.69 -8.82 -29.29
C TRP A 276 -15.17 -8.83 -30.74
N ASP A 277 -16.40 -8.36 -30.91
CA ASP A 277 -16.99 -8.08 -32.21
C ASP A 277 -17.33 -6.56 -32.25
N GLY A 278 -16.65 -5.83 -33.12
CA GLY A 278 -16.81 -4.38 -33.26
C GLY A 278 -18.15 -3.97 -33.84
N GLN A 279 -18.87 -4.88 -34.53
CA GLN A 279 -20.22 -4.59 -35.08
C GLN A 279 -21.28 -4.80 -34.02
N ARG A 280 -21.26 -5.94 -33.31
CA ARG A 280 -22.25 -6.25 -32.26
C ARG A 280 -22.03 -5.44 -30.99
N ARG A 281 -20.78 -5.07 -30.70
CA ARG A 281 -20.39 -4.31 -29.50
C ARG A 281 -20.94 -4.88 -28.20
N GLU A 282 -20.85 -6.20 -28.08
CA GLU A 282 -21.33 -6.95 -26.93
C GLU A 282 -20.15 -7.51 -26.12
N ILE A 283 -20.32 -7.52 -24.82
CA ILE A 283 -19.40 -8.19 -23.89
C ILE A 283 -20.18 -9.16 -23.02
N THR A 284 -19.68 -10.38 -22.88
CA THR A 284 -20.25 -11.39 -22.00
C THR A 284 -19.37 -11.61 -20.79
N PHE A 285 -19.98 -11.59 -19.60
CA PHE A 285 -19.35 -11.99 -18.35
C PHE A 285 -20.00 -13.26 -17.82
N LEU A 286 -19.19 -14.14 -17.22
CA LEU A 286 -19.62 -15.29 -16.44
C LEU A 286 -19.29 -15.03 -14.99
N VAL A 287 -20.28 -14.69 -14.19
CA VAL A 287 -20.14 -14.30 -12.77
C VAL A 287 -20.57 -15.47 -11.89
N LYS A 288 -19.59 -16.14 -11.29
CA LYS A 288 -19.85 -17.23 -10.36
C LYS A 288 -20.24 -16.68 -8.99
N ALA A 289 -21.23 -17.27 -8.35
CA ALA A 289 -21.64 -16.95 -6.99
C ALA A 289 -20.63 -17.48 -5.98
N LEU A 290 -19.60 -16.67 -5.65
CA LEU A 290 -18.51 -17.07 -4.76
C LEU A 290 -18.43 -16.26 -3.46
N GLY A 291 -19.18 -15.19 -3.33
CA GLY A 291 -19.14 -14.29 -2.16
C GLY A 291 -20.42 -13.53 -1.96
N ASP A 292 -20.50 -12.80 -0.85
CA ASP A 292 -21.71 -12.10 -0.41
C ASP A 292 -22.33 -11.20 -1.46
N TYR A 293 -21.50 -10.50 -2.24
CA TYR A 293 -21.95 -9.61 -3.29
C TYR A 293 -22.47 -10.38 -4.50
N THR A 294 -21.66 -11.31 -5.04
CA THR A 294 -22.03 -12.07 -6.24
C THR A 294 -23.21 -12.99 -6.02
N SER A 295 -23.41 -13.48 -4.79
CA SER A 295 -24.57 -14.30 -4.42
C SER A 295 -25.86 -13.47 -4.34
N ARG A 296 -25.81 -12.23 -3.83
CA ARG A 296 -26.95 -11.31 -3.78
C ARG A 296 -27.33 -10.80 -5.16
N GLU A 297 -26.37 -10.32 -5.94
CA GLU A 297 -26.61 -9.80 -7.30
C GLU A 297 -27.14 -10.91 -8.22
N THR A 298 -26.64 -12.14 -8.08
CA THR A 298 -27.15 -13.28 -8.84
C THR A 298 -28.59 -13.63 -8.48
N VAL A 299 -28.96 -13.53 -7.20
CA VAL A 299 -30.33 -13.83 -6.75
C VAL A 299 -31.29 -12.69 -7.11
N VAL A 300 -30.91 -11.44 -6.86
CA VAL A 300 -31.76 -10.27 -7.11
C VAL A 300 -31.97 -10.05 -8.62
N SER A 301 -30.91 -10.12 -9.42
CA SER A 301 -31.06 -9.94 -10.87
C SER A 301 -31.81 -11.08 -11.54
N SER A 302 -31.67 -12.34 -11.08
CA SER A 302 -32.45 -13.47 -11.59
C SER A 302 -33.92 -13.41 -11.15
N ALA A 303 -34.22 -12.89 -9.97
CA ALA A 303 -35.58 -12.75 -9.44
C ALA A 303 -36.34 -11.60 -10.13
N THR A 304 -35.71 -10.43 -10.29
CA THR A 304 -36.35 -9.29 -10.96
C THR A 304 -36.59 -9.53 -12.45
N TRP A 305 -35.73 -10.30 -13.12
CA TRP A 305 -35.96 -10.70 -14.51
C TRP A 305 -37.09 -11.70 -14.69
N ARG A 306 -37.39 -12.53 -13.69
CA ARG A 306 -38.50 -13.48 -13.74
C ARG A 306 -39.87 -12.88 -13.35
N SER A 307 -39.86 -11.85 -12.52
CA SER A 307 -41.06 -11.32 -11.90
C SER A 307 -41.69 -10.12 -12.59
N ASP A 308 -41.08 -9.50 -13.63
CA ASP A 308 -41.66 -8.40 -14.35
C ASP A 308 -42.33 -8.88 -15.64
N PRO A 309 -43.70 -9.01 -15.65
CA PRO A 309 -44.46 -9.40 -16.83
C PRO A 309 -44.37 -8.38 -18.00
N LYS A 310 -44.00 -7.13 -17.71
CA LYS A 310 -43.83 -6.05 -18.70
C LYS A 310 -42.57 -6.22 -19.55
N THR A 311 -41.57 -6.96 -19.07
CA THR A 311 -40.36 -7.29 -19.84
C THR A 311 -40.60 -8.39 -20.87
N ARG A 312 -41.66 -9.18 -20.74
CA ARG A 312 -42.04 -10.25 -21.69
C ARG A 312 -42.65 -9.74 -22.99
N ASN A 313 -43.30 -8.57 -22.99
CA ASN A 313 -44.08 -8.06 -24.10
C ASN A 313 -43.55 -6.78 -24.75
N ALA A 314 -42.48 -6.17 -24.25
CA ALA A 314 -41.90 -4.97 -24.82
C ALA A 314 -40.82 -5.32 -25.83
N ARG A 315 -41.18 -5.59 -27.07
CA ARG A 315 -40.29 -5.41 -28.21
C ARG A 315 -39.92 -3.92 -28.25
N GLY A 316 -38.89 -3.52 -27.52
CA GLY A 316 -38.36 -2.16 -27.63
C GLY A 316 -37.75 -1.46 -26.40
N SER A 317 -37.99 -1.88 -25.18
CA SER A 317 -37.40 -1.20 -24.02
C SER A 317 -36.93 -2.16 -22.91
N ALA A 318 -35.69 -2.62 -23.02
CA ALA A 318 -35.03 -3.32 -21.92
C ALA A 318 -34.80 -2.35 -20.74
N PRO A 319 -34.99 -2.78 -19.48
CA PRO A 319 -34.71 -1.95 -18.33
C PRO A 319 -33.25 -1.51 -18.36
N ARG A 320 -33.01 -0.20 -18.39
CA ARG A 320 -31.67 0.40 -18.47
C ARG A 320 -30.95 0.27 -17.12
N TRP A 321 -30.30 -0.85 -16.89
CA TRP A 321 -29.28 -0.93 -15.87
C TRP A 321 -28.01 -0.26 -16.39
N ARG A 322 -27.64 0.90 -15.84
CA ARG A 322 -26.41 1.60 -16.22
C ARG A 322 -25.26 1.13 -15.32
N GLY A 323 -24.45 0.21 -15.82
CA GLY A 323 -23.16 -0.14 -15.23
C GLY A 323 -22.03 0.70 -15.81
N ARG A 324 -21.06 1.14 -14.99
CA ARG A 324 -19.83 1.79 -15.45
C ARG A 324 -18.73 0.76 -15.59
N MET A 325 -18.11 0.69 -16.75
CA MET A 325 -17.00 -0.21 -17.03
C MET A 325 -15.71 0.57 -17.33
N ALA A 326 -14.57 0.05 -16.87
CA ALA A 326 -13.25 0.53 -17.24
C ALA A 326 -12.46 -0.60 -17.91
N ALA A 327 -12.04 -0.38 -19.17
CA ALA A 327 -11.20 -1.31 -19.92
C ALA A 327 -9.72 -1.09 -19.69
N SER A 328 -8.96 -2.19 -19.65
CA SER A 328 -7.51 -2.16 -19.84
C SER A 328 -7.19 -2.39 -21.32
N ARG A 329 -6.34 -1.55 -21.93
CA ARG A 329 -5.87 -1.77 -23.31
C ARG A 329 -4.73 -2.76 -23.32
N LEU A 330 -4.87 -3.88 -24.05
CA LEU A 330 -3.75 -4.69 -24.49
C LEU A 330 -3.73 -4.68 -26.02
N LYS A 331 -2.61 -4.26 -26.63
CA LYS A 331 -2.33 -4.59 -28.02
C LYS A 331 -1.95 -6.08 -28.08
N THR A 332 -2.56 -6.79 -29.01
CA THR A 332 -2.34 -8.20 -29.28
C THR A 332 -0.86 -8.50 -29.50
N ALA A 333 -0.24 -9.20 -28.57
CA ALA A 333 0.94 -9.99 -28.87
C ALA A 333 0.47 -11.27 -29.55
N ARG A 334 1.03 -11.56 -30.74
CA ARG A 334 0.77 -12.75 -31.57
C ARG A 334 0.76 -13.99 -30.69
N ALA A 335 -0.35 -14.71 -30.66
CA ALA A 335 -0.50 -15.96 -29.96
C ALA A 335 0.47 -17.00 -30.56
N ARG A 336 1.55 -17.31 -29.85
CA ARG A 336 2.25 -18.59 -30.03
C ARG A 336 1.39 -19.64 -29.36
N LYS A 337 0.94 -20.62 -30.16
CA LYS A 337 0.39 -21.87 -29.66
C LYS A 337 1.42 -22.51 -28.74
N SER A 338 1.16 -22.55 -27.47
CA SER A 338 1.86 -23.40 -26.51
C SER A 338 0.82 -24.01 -25.60
N GLY A 339 0.88 -25.37 -25.57
CA GLY A 339 -0.09 -26.22 -24.93
C GLY A 339 -0.35 -25.90 -23.47
N TRP A 340 -1.52 -26.23 -23.04
CA TRP A 340 -1.97 -26.21 -21.65
C TRP A 340 -1.14 -27.18 -20.80
N ALA A 341 -0.01 -26.69 -20.28
CA ALA A 341 0.66 -27.36 -19.17
C ALA A 341 0.06 -26.85 -17.88
N ARG A 342 -0.59 -27.71 -17.12
CA ARG A 342 -0.99 -27.48 -15.73
C ARG A 342 0.26 -27.12 -14.94
N ALA A 343 0.44 -25.84 -14.64
CA ALA A 343 1.44 -25.40 -13.68
C ALA A 343 0.89 -25.73 -12.28
N SER A 344 1.20 -26.91 -11.78
CA SER A 344 1.11 -27.24 -10.36
C SER A 344 2.03 -26.26 -9.61
N ALA A 345 1.47 -25.41 -8.78
CA ALA A 345 2.24 -24.58 -7.86
C ALA A 345 3.02 -25.53 -6.93
N SER A 346 4.34 -25.46 -6.95
CA SER A 346 5.19 -26.30 -6.13
C SER A 346 4.86 -26.11 -4.63
N PRO A 347 4.78 -27.20 -3.83
CA PRO A 347 4.43 -27.14 -2.41
C PRO A 347 5.39 -26.28 -1.57
N LEU A 348 6.62 -26.11 -2.02
CA LEU A 348 7.67 -25.32 -1.35
C LEU A 348 7.36 -23.81 -1.26
N SER A 349 6.75 -23.24 -2.30
CA SER A 349 6.41 -21.80 -2.29
C SER A 349 5.27 -21.47 -1.30
N TRP A 350 4.37 -22.42 -1.07
CA TRP A 350 3.24 -22.28 -0.17
C TRP A 350 3.66 -22.47 1.31
N ARG A 351 4.59 -23.39 1.58
CA ARG A 351 5.15 -23.59 2.93
C ARG A 351 6.02 -22.42 3.38
N ALA A 352 6.92 -21.93 2.53
CA ALA A 352 7.76 -20.79 2.83
C ALA A 352 6.93 -19.53 3.10
N TRP A 353 5.82 -19.33 2.34
CA TRP A 353 4.91 -18.22 2.54
C TRP A 353 4.13 -18.31 3.86
N ASN A 354 3.69 -19.52 4.25
CA ASN A 354 2.97 -19.70 5.53
C ASN A 354 3.89 -19.56 6.74
N ILE A 355 5.14 -19.99 6.67
CA ILE A 355 6.15 -19.81 7.73
C ILE A 355 6.47 -18.32 7.89
N TRP A 356 6.74 -17.61 6.78
CA TRP A 356 7.02 -16.17 6.81
C TRP A 356 5.82 -15.36 7.33
N ARG A 357 4.60 -15.71 6.91
CA ARG A 357 3.36 -15.11 7.41
C ARG A 357 3.17 -15.32 8.91
N GLY A 358 3.50 -16.51 9.41
CA GLY A 358 3.44 -16.84 10.84
C GLY A 358 4.46 -16.00 11.64
N CYS A 359 5.71 -15.89 11.17
CA CYS A 359 6.74 -15.09 11.79
C CYS A 359 6.40 -13.60 11.85
N VAL A 360 5.98 -12.99 10.72
CA VAL A 360 5.65 -11.56 10.70
C VAL A 360 4.44 -11.25 11.59
N MET A 361 3.42 -12.12 11.58
CA MET A 361 2.24 -11.95 12.45
C MET A 361 2.61 -12.07 13.94
N GLN A 362 3.48 -13.01 14.31
CA GLN A 362 3.93 -13.17 15.70
C GLN A 362 4.81 -12.00 16.15
N VAL A 363 5.71 -11.50 15.30
CA VAL A 363 6.53 -10.32 15.61
C VAL A 363 5.66 -9.08 15.81
N MET A 364 4.66 -8.87 14.95
CA MET A 364 3.73 -7.75 15.11
C MET A 364 2.84 -7.87 16.34
N LEU A 365 2.29 -9.06 16.63
CA LEU A 365 1.49 -9.29 17.84
C LEU A 365 2.31 -9.05 19.12
N ARG A 366 3.55 -9.53 19.16
CA ARG A 366 4.45 -9.28 20.28
C ARG A 366 4.81 -7.81 20.42
N ALA A 367 5.03 -7.10 19.31
CA ALA A 367 5.29 -5.66 19.34
C ALA A 367 4.08 -4.85 19.85
N VAL A 368 2.85 -5.21 19.45
CA VAL A 368 1.61 -4.59 19.95
C VAL A 368 1.40 -4.89 21.44
N GLN A 369 1.64 -6.13 21.87
CA GLN A 369 1.55 -6.50 23.29
C GLN A 369 2.60 -5.78 24.15
N ALA A 370 3.83 -5.66 23.67
CA ALA A 370 4.87 -4.89 24.36
C ALA A 370 4.51 -3.41 24.48
N MET A 371 3.93 -2.80 23.43
CA MET A 371 3.44 -1.41 23.49
C MET A 371 2.29 -1.23 24.49
N GLN A 372 1.36 -2.19 24.57
CA GLN A 372 0.28 -2.14 25.56
C GLN A 372 0.80 -2.26 26.99
N ALA A 373 1.78 -3.15 27.23
CA ALA A 373 2.45 -3.28 28.52
C ALA A 373 3.21 -2.00 28.92
N MET A 374 3.91 -1.34 28.00
CA MET A 374 4.59 -0.07 28.27
C MET A 374 3.60 1.08 28.55
N ARG A 375 2.46 1.13 27.85
CA ARG A 375 1.39 2.10 28.18
C ARG A 375 0.83 1.89 29.57
N LYS A 376 0.66 0.63 29.99
CA LYS A 376 0.21 0.29 31.34
C LYS A 376 1.23 0.69 32.41
N ALA A 377 2.52 0.41 32.15
CA ALA A 377 3.62 0.81 33.04
C ALA A 377 3.76 2.34 33.17
N ARG A 378 3.60 3.10 32.06
CA ARG A 378 3.59 4.58 32.11
C ARG A 378 2.41 5.14 32.94
N LYS A 379 1.22 4.53 32.84
CA LYS A 379 0.08 4.95 33.65
C LYS A 379 0.27 4.66 35.12
N THR A 380 0.89 3.53 35.49
CA THR A 380 1.19 3.19 36.89
C THR A 380 2.30 4.07 37.47
N SER A 381 3.35 4.41 36.72
CA SER A 381 4.39 5.38 37.14
C SER A 381 3.86 6.80 37.30
N ALA A 382 2.96 7.25 36.43
CA ALA A 382 2.34 8.57 36.56
C ALA A 382 1.39 8.64 37.78
N CYS A 383 0.76 7.51 38.15
CA CYS A 383 -0.09 7.45 39.34
C CYS A 383 0.71 7.41 40.65
N SER A 384 1.93 6.83 40.66
CA SER A 384 2.79 6.80 41.85
C SER A 384 3.46 8.15 42.15
N ILE A 385 3.65 9.02 41.15
CA ILE A 385 4.19 10.38 41.31
C ILE A 385 3.11 11.35 41.82
N ALA A 386 1.83 11.06 41.58
CA ALA A 386 0.71 11.90 42.01
C ALA A 386 0.24 11.63 43.45
N CYS A 387 0.73 10.59 44.11
CA CYS A 387 0.33 10.19 45.48
C CYS A 387 1.40 10.46 46.57
N SER A 388 2.50 11.16 46.29
CA SER A 388 3.41 11.66 47.33
C SER A 388 2.91 13.00 47.85
N SER A 389 2.27 12.96 49.04
CA SER A 389 1.76 14.08 49.80
C SER A 389 2.84 15.14 50.07
N PRO A 390 2.51 16.44 50.11
CA PRO A 390 3.47 17.47 50.44
C PRO A 390 3.85 17.36 51.93
N MET A 391 5.17 17.30 52.21
CA MET A 391 5.72 17.48 53.57
C MET A 391 5.43 18.91 54.07
N PRO A 392 5.09 19.11 55.35
CA PRO A 392 4.92 20.43 55.92
C PRO A 392 6.27 21.14 56.04
N LEU A 393 6.37 22.31 55.46
CA LEU A 393 7.50 23.22 55.63
C LEU A 393 7.52 23.80 57.08
N SER A 394 8.55 23.46 57.83
CA SER A 394 8.87 24.13 59.09
C SER A 394 9.55 25.48 58.80
N PRO A 395 9.18 26.56 59.46
CA PRO A 395 9.79 27.88 59.27
C PRO A 395 10.96 28.08 60.23
N ALA A 396 12.18 27.73 59.83
CA ALA A 396 13.36 28.23 60.50
C ALA A 396 14.58 28.21 59.56
N ASN A 397 15.23 29.35 59.45
CA ASN A 397 16.54 29.66 58.86
C ASN A 397 16.56 30.26 57.45
N PHE A 398 16.03 31.50 57.36
CA PHE A 398 16.50 32.50 56.38
C PHE A 398 17.82 33.12 56.88
N ARG A 399 18.94 32.88 56.19
CA ARG A 399 20.15 33.72 56.25
C ARG A 399 20.24 34.56 54.97
N PRO A 400 20.41 35.88 55.07
CA PRO A 400 20.56 36.73 53.89
C PRO A 400 21.96 36.62 53.28
N TRP A 401 22.05 36.70 51.96
CA TRP A 401 23.29 36.75 51.19
C TRP A 401 23.99 38.09 51.36
N PRO A 402 25.33 38.12 51.39
CA PRO A 402 26.10 39.38 51.42
C PRO A 402 26.12 40.05 50.02
N PRO A 403 26.28 41.37 49.94
CA PRO A 403 26.24 42.10 48.68
C PRO A 403 27.54 41.90 47.87
N ALA A 404 27.35 41.92 46.52
CA ALA A 404 28.43 41.92 45.55
C ALA A 404 29.26 43.22 45.66
N LEU A 405 30.57 43.11 45.68
CA LEU A 405 31.51 44.19 45.43
C LEU A 405 32.10 44.06 44.03
N ALA A 406 31.97 45.20 43.27
CA ALA A 406 32.75 45.74 42.15
C ALA A 406 33.05 44.75 40.97
#